data_ff9550c66bbe4fa4e60c3c0cc24bd845
#
_entry.id   ff9550c66bbe4fa4e60c3c0cc24bd845
#
_cell.length_a   1.000
_cell.length_b   1.000
_cell.length_c   1.000
_cell.angle_alpha   90.00
_cell.angle_beta   90.00
_cell.angle_gamma   90.00
#
_symmetry.space_group_name_H-M   'P 1'
#
loop_
_entity.id
_entity.type
_entity.pdbx_description
1 polymer ?
#
loop_
_entity_poly.entity_id
_entity_poly.type
_entity_poly.pdbx_seq_one_letter_code
_entity_poly.pdbx_strand_id
1 'polypeptide(L)'
;MSIVGSEVGNTHAILAIGLAVGAVALAVARRWRPVVFLVTVMFGELTLFLASAAIVDRARPDVENLDGKMPTSSFPSGHVAATMCVWAVAALLFMPRVRAWWRWLFPALAVLMPLWVAVSRIYRGMHHPTDIVLGSLVLSALWVTATWWLIRPNRDMEQFQASAREHERERVAVR
;
A
#
# COMPACT_ATOMS: atom_id res chain seq x y z
N MET A 1 -14.76 13.17 11.87
CA MET A 1 -13.56 12.92 11.04
C MET A 1 -12.79 11.66 11.43
N SER A 2 -12.59 11.37 12.71
CA SER A 2 -11.87 10.15 13.17
C SER A 2 -12.57 8.83 12.82
N ILE A 3 -13.90 8.77 12.85
CA ILE A 3 -14.67 7.58 12.46
C ILE A 3 -14.41 7.28 10.97
N VAL A 4 -14.57 8.27 10.09
CA VAL A 4 -14.37 8.09 8.64
C VAL A 4 -12.94 7.64 8.32
N GLY A 5 -11.92 8.23 8.97
CA GLY A 5 -10.54 7.81 8.78
C GLY A 5 -10.28 6.38 9.28
N SER A 6 -10.95 5.94 10.34
CA SER A 6 -10.88 4.55 10.81
C SER A 6 -11.57 3.60 9.80
N GLU A 7 -12.75 3.98 9.28
CA GLU A 7 -13.50 3.16 8.31
C GLU A 7 -12.79 3.00 6.96
N VAL A 8 -12.07 4.01 6.50
CA VAL A 8 -11.25 3.90 5.27
C VAL A 8 -10.14 2.85 5.40
N GLY A 9 -9.63 2.65 6.60
CA GLY A 9 -8.61 1.62 6.88
C GLY A 9 -9.19 0.26 7.29
N ASN A 10 -10.51 0.08 7.35
CA ASN A 10 -11.10 -1.18 7.76
C ASN A 10 -10.95 -2.26 6.68
N THR A 11 -11.11 -3.52 7.07
CA THR A 11 -10.91 -4.68 6.19
C THR A 11 -11.78 -4.63 4.95
N HIS A 12 -13.04 -4.23 5.06
CA HIS A 12 -13.97 -4.18 3.91
C HIS A 12 -13.56 -3.10 2.90
N ALA A 13 -13.19 -1.91 3.38
CA ALA A 13 -12.73 -0.82 2.52
C ALA A 13 -11.42 -1.20 1.81
N ILE A 14 -10.46 -1.76 2.53
CA ILE A 14 -9.17 -2.21 1.96
C ILE A 14 -9.38 -3.32 0.94
N LEU A 15 -10.25 -4.30 1.20
CA LEU A 15 -10.58 -5.34 0.23
C LEU A 15 -11.23 -4.76 -1.03
N ALA A 16 -12.18 -3.85 -0.89
CA ALA A 16 -12.84 -3.20 -2.02
C ALA A 16 -11.85 -2.40 -2.87
N ILE A 17 -10.98 -1.60 -2.24
CA ILE A 17 -9.91 -0.84 -2.92
C ILE A 17 -8.93 -1.80 -3.59
N GLY A 18 -8.48 -2.85 -2.89
CA GLY A 18 -7.56 -3.85 -3.43
C GLY A 18 -8.14 -4.56 -4.66
N LEU A 19 -9.41 -4.96 -4.61
CA LEU A 19 -10.11 -5.55 -5.76
C LEU A 19 -10.18 -4.58 -6.93
N ALA A 20 -10.53 -3.32 -6.70
CA ALA A 20 -10.58 -2.28 -7.73
C ALA A 20 -9.19 -2.06 -8.36
N VAL A 21 -8.14 -1.92 -7.53
CA VAL A 21 -6.74 -1.79 -7.99
C VAL A 21 -6.34 -2.99 -8.83
N GLY A 22 -6.64 -4.22 -8.37
CA GLY A 22 -6.32 -5.45 -9.08
C GLY A 22 -7.04 -5.55 -10.42
N ALA A 23 -8.34 -5.26 -10.45
CA ALA A 23 -9.15 -5.30 -11.67
C ALA A 23 -8.66 -4.27 -12.71
N VAL A 24 -8.41 -3.02 -12.30
CA VAL A 24 -7.89 -1.97 -13.17
C VAL A 24 -6.48 -2.32 -13.65
N ALA A 25 -5.61 -2.82 -12.76
CA ALA A 25 -4.26 -3.23 -13.14
C ALA A 25 -4.27 -4.35 -14.16
N LEU A 26 -5.14 -5.35 -14.01
CA LEU A 26 -5.32 -6.45 -14.95
C LEU A 26 -5.84 -5.95 -16.31
N ALA A 27 -6.86 -5.08 -16.28
CA ALA A 27 -7.47 -4.52 -17.49
C ALA A 27 -6.47 -3.67 -18.31
N VAL A 28 -5.67 -2.86 -17.62
CA VAL A 28 -4.70 -1.95 -18.25
C VAL A 28 -3.43 -2.68 -18.69
N ALA A 29 -2.86 -3.53 -17.83
CA ALA A 29 -1.62 -4.23 -18.15
C ALA A 29 -1.84 -5.48 -19.02
N ARG A 30 -3.04 -6.07 -18.99
CA ARG A 30 -3.38 -7.35 -19.62
C ARG A 30 -2.41 -8.49 -19.27
N ARG A 31 -1.84 -8.41 -18.06
CA ARG A 31 -0.86 -9.35 -17.53
C ARG A 31 -1.13 -9.60 -16.05
N TRP A 32 -0.84 -10.80 -15.56
CA TRP A 32 -1.08 -11.19 -14.17
C TRP A 32 -0.04 -10.66 -13.18
N ARG A 33 1.15 -10.26 -13.62
CA ARG A 33 2.23 -9.78 -12.73
C ARG A 33 1.80 -8.66 -11.77
N PRO A 34 1.08 -7.60 -12.21
CA PRO A 34 0.60 -6.57 -11.28
C PRO A 34 -0.37 -7.12 -10.23
N VAL A 35 -1.21 -8.08 -10.59
CA VAL A 35 -2.15 -8.73 -9.66
C VAL A 35 -1.39 -9.62 -8.67
N VAL A 36 -0.42 -10.41 -9.14
CA VAL A 36 0.45 -11.22 -8.28
C VAL A 36 1.20 -10.31 -7.29
N PHE A 37 1.71 -9.17 -7.74
CA PHE A 37 2.36 -8.19 -6.87
C PHE A 37 1.41 -7.68 -5.78
N LEU A 38 0.19 -7.24 -6.15
CA LEU A 38 -0.83 -6.79 -5.20
C LEU A 38 -1.16 -7.88 -4.17
N VAL A 39 -1.46 -9.10 -4.64
CA VAL A 39 -1.82 -10.21 -3.75
C VAL A 39 -0.68 -10.57 -2.80
N THR A 40 0.56 -10.63 -3.31
CA THR A 40 1.74 -10.92 -2.47
C THR A 40 1.96 -9.84 -1.43
N VAL A 41 1.82 -8.57 -1.79
CA VAL A 41 1.96 -7.46 -0.83
C VAL A 41 0.89 -7.54 0.25
N MET A 42 -0.38 -7.71 -0.11
CA MET A 42 -1.48 -7.74 0.86
C MET A 42 -1.46 -8.98 1.75
N PHE A 43 -1.16 -10.14 1.19
CA PHE A 43 -1.05 -11.38 1.96
C PHE A 43 0.17 -11.35 2.91
N GLY A 44 1.30 -10.85 2.44
CA GLY A 44 2.50 -10.72 3.27
C GLY A 44 2.34 -9.67 4.36
N GLU A 45 1.63 -8.55 4.08
CA GLU A 45 1.28 -7.58 5.11
C GLU A 45 0.43 -8.22 6.22
N LEU A 46 -0.62 -8.95 5.86
CA LEU A 46 -1.46 -9.66 6.82
C LEU A 46 -0.65 -10.66 7.66
N THR A 47 0.25 -11.40 7.04
CA THR A 47 1.14 -12.36 7.72
C THR A 47 2.09 -11.65 8.68
N LEU A 48 2.72 -10.57 8.25
CA LEU A 48 3.62 -9.75 9.07
C LEU A 48 2.88 -9.11 10.25
N PHE A 49 1.66 -8.59 9.99
CA PHE A 49 0.80 -8.05 11.04
C PHE A 49 0.50 -9.09 12.11
N LEU A 50 0.00 -10.27 11.74
CA LEU A 50 -0.37 -11.33 12.68
C LEU A 50 0.85 -11.86 13.45
N ALA A 51 1.97 -12.08 12.76
CA ALA A 51 3.21 -12.53 13.39
C ALA A 51 3.76 -11.48 14.38
N SER A 52 3.82 -10.22 13.98
CA SER A 52 4.29 -9.13 14.84
C SER A 52 3.38 -8.93 16.05
N ALA A 53 2.06 -9.00 15.86
CA ALA A 53 1.09 -8.87 16.95
C ALA A 53 1.23 -9.99 17.97
N ALA A 54 1.48 -11.23 17.53
CA ALA A 54 1.67 -12.39 18.38
C ALA A 54 3.02 -12.36 19.14
N ILE A 55 4.08 -11.84 18.50
CA ILE A 55 5.43 -11.81 19.12
C ILE A 55 5.57 -10.65 20.10
N VAL A 56 5.08 -9.46 19.75
CA VAL A 56 5.29 -8.24 20.55
C VAL A 56 4.28 -8.14 21.70
N ASP A 57 3.07 -8.61 21.49
CA ASP A 57 1.94 -8.64 22.47
C ASP A 57 1.84 -7.37 23.34
N ARG A 58 1.86 -6.20 22.70
CA ARG A 58 1.88 -4.91 23.37
C ARG A 58 0.49 -4.49 23.84
N ALA A 59 0.39 -4.05 25.10
CA ALA A 59 -0.83 -3.45 25.61
C ALA A 59 -1.20 -2.15 24.83
N ARG A 60 -2.49 -1.88 24.70
CA ARG A 60 -2.99 -0.63 24.13
C ARG A 60 -2.79 0.54 25.08
N PRO A 61 -2.83 1.79 24.58
CA PRO A 61 -2.76 2.99 25.43
C PRO A 61 -3.83 2.94 26.54
N ASP A 62 -3.43 3.37 27.73
CA ASP A 62 -4.33 3.49 28.89
C ASP A 62 -5.13 4.81 28.83
N VAL A 63 -5.97 4.90 27.80
CA VAL A 63 -6.87 6.04 27.54
C VAL A 63 -8.24 5.51 27.11
N GLU A 64 -9.24 6.38 27.08
CA GLU A 64 -10.56 6.00 26.58
C GLU A 64 -10.47 5.48 25.15
N ASN A 65 -10.87 4.23 24.96
CA ASN A 65 -10.85 3.57 23.65
C ASN A 65 -12.22 3.70 22.99
N LEU A 66 -12.28 4.48 21.91
CA LEU A 66 -13.53 4.80 21.19
C LEU A 66 -14.04 3.67 20.28
N ASP A 67 -13.23 2.63 20.00
CA ASP A 67 -13.61 1.47 19.17
C ASP A 67 -13.92 0.22 19.98
N GLY A 68 -13.85 0.31 21.33
CA GLY A 68 -14.07 -0.82 22.23
C GLY A 68 -12.87 -1.78 22.29
N LYS A 69 -13.07 -2.91 22.99
CA LYS A 69 -11.99 -3.90 23.18
C LYS A 69 -11.72 -4.67 21.89
N MET A 70 -10.48 -4.66 21.46
CA MET A 70 -10.00 -5.45 20.34
C MET A 70 -9.21 -6.67 20.82
N PRO A 71 -9.33 -7.83 20.15
CA PRO A 71 -8.67 -9.07 20.59
C PRO A 71 -7.16 -9.12 20.28
N THR A 72 -6.66 -8.16 19.48
CA THR A 72 -5.26 -8.13 19.02
C THR A 72 -4.41 -7.15 19.82
N SER A 73 -3.09 -7.38 19.81
CA SER A 73 -2.05 -6.48 20.32
C SER A 73 -2.17 -5.05 19.78
N SER A 74 -1.64 -4.08 20.53
CA SER A 74 -1.51 -2.71 20.03
C SER A 74 -0.51 -2.59 18.86
N PHE A 75 0.52 -3.42 18.84
CA PHE A 75 1.56 -3.40 17.81
C PHE A 75 1.39 -4.57 16.83
N PRO A 76 1.52 -4.33 15.53
CA PRO A 76 1.44 -3.05 14.81
C PRO A 76 -0.02 -2.62 14.56
N SER A 77 -0.25 -1.50 13.86
CA SER A 77 -1.59 -1.11 13.42
C SER A 77 -1.92 -1.71 12.04
N GLY A 78 -2.74 -2.76 11.99
CA GLY A 78 -3.17 -3.39 10.75
C GLY A 78 -3.92 -2.43 9.80
N HIS A 79 -4.74 -1.51 10.33
CA HIS A 79 -5.42 -0.50 9.51
C HIS A 79 -4.44 0.40 8.75
N VAL A 80 -3.39 0.88 9.42
CA VAL A 80 -2.38 1.75 8.81
C VAL A 80 -1.52 0.96 7.84
N ALA A 81 -1.08 -0.24 8.21
CA ALA A 81 -0.23 -1.10 7.38
C ALA A 81 -0.94 -1.50 6.08
N ALA A 82 -2.17 -2.00 6.16
CA ALA A 82 -2.95 -2.40 4.99
C ALA A 82 -3.28 -1.20 4.07
N THR A 83 -3.62 -0.03 4.66
CA THR A 83 -3.82 1.20 3.89
C THR A 83 -2.56 1.60 3.16
N MET A 84 -1.41 1.61 3.83
CA MET A 84 -0.14 1.92 3.19
C MET A 84 0.18 0.97 2.06
N CYS A 85 0.02 -0.34 2.27
CA CYS A 85 0.30 -1.35 1.25
C CYS A 85 -0.56 -1.17 0.00
N VAL A 86 -1.88 -1.05 0.14
CA VAL A 86 -2.77 -0.96 -1.03
C VAL A 86 -2.54 0.32 -1.84
N TRP A 87 -2.35 1.48 -1.18
CA TRP A 87 -2.10 2.74 -1.87
C TRP A 87 -0.68 2.84 -2.45
N ALA A 88 0.33 2.26 -1.78
CA ALA A 88 1.68 2.15 -2.34
C ALA A 88 1.69 1.28 -3.60
N VAL A 89 0.99 0.13 -3.58
CA VAL A 89 0.82 -0.72 -4.78
C VAL A 89 0.14 0.05 -5.90
N ALA A 90 -0.95 0.76 -5.62
CA ALA A 90 -1.64 1.59 -6.62
C ALA A 90 -0.70 2.65 -7.22
N ALA A 91 0.09 3.33 -6.39
CA ALA A 91 1.07 4.32 -6.85
C ALA A 91 2.14 3.68 -7.76
N LEU A 92 2.74 2.58 -7.34
CA LEU A 92 3.78 1.88 -8.10
C LEU A 92 3.26 1.33 -9.44
N LEU A 93 2.00 0.90 -9.50
CA LEU A 93 1.41 0.36 -10.71
C LEU A 93 0.92 1.46 -11.67
N PHE A 94 0.28 2.51 -11.18
CA PHE A 94 -0.41 3.45 -12.05
C PHE A 94 0.37 4.72 -12.35
N MET A 95 1.19 5.24 -11.44
CA MET A 95 1.99 6.44 -11.70
C MET A 95 2.85 6.34 -12.98
N PRO A 96 3.55 5.22 -13.27
CA PRO A 96 4.35 5.11 -14.49
C PRO A 96 3.52 5.04 -15.78
N ARG A 97 2.23 4.70 -15.68
CA ARG A 97 1.30 4.53 -16.81
C ARG A 97 0.59 5.81 -17.21
N VAL A 98 0.56 6.79 -16.30
CA VAL A 98 -0.09 8.08 -16.51
C VAL A 98 0.96 9.12 -16.86
N ARG A 99 0.84 9.77 -18.03
CA ARG A 99 1.75 10.84 -18.48
C ARG A 99 1.30 12.23 -18.09
N ALA A 100 0.01 12.40 -17.75
CA ALA A 100 -0.56 13.68 -17.35
C ALA A 100 -0.09 14.13 -15.96
N TRP A 101 -0.22 15.43 -15.65
CA TRP A 101 0.19 16.01 -14.37
C TRP A 101 -0.47 15.31 -13.16
N TRP A 102 -1.70 14.82 -13.29
CA TRP A 102 -2.43 14.12 -12.23
C TRP A 102 -1.82 12.76 -11.81
N ARG A 103 -0.79 12.26 -12.51
CA ARG A 103 -0.01 11.09 -12.06
C ARG A 103 0.50 11.23 -10.62
N TRP A 104 0.74 12.46 -10.16
CA TRP A 104 1.20 12.77 -8.82
C TRP A 104 0.15 12.54 -7.75
N LEU A 105 -1.11 12.36 -8.13
CA LEU A 105 -2.20 11.96 -7.22
C LEU A 105 -1.92 10.60 -6.59
N PHE A 106 -1.34 9.65 -7.31
CA PHE A 106 -1.06 8.31 -6.79
C PHE A 106 -0.08 8.31 -5.63
N PRO A 107 1.14 8.89 -5.73
CA PRO A 107 2.04 8.98 -4.59
C PRO A 107 1.50 9.89 -3.48
N ALA A 108 0.74 10.93 -3.80
CA ALA A 108 0.07 11.76 -2.80
C ALA A 108 -0.91 10.91 -1.96
N LEU A 109 -1.76 10.11 -2.58
CA LEU A 109 -2.68 9.21 -1.88
C LEU A 109 -1.92 8.13 -1.09
N ALA A 110 -0.81 7.61 -1.62
CA ALA A 110 0.02 6.62 -0.92
C ALA A 110 0.64 7.16 0.38
N VAL A 111 0.78 8.47 0.51
CA VAL A 111 1.26 9.13 1.73
C VAL A 111 0.09 9.61 2.60
N LEU A 112 -0.87 10.32 2.01
CA LEU A 112 -1.93 11.00 2.76
C LEU A 112 -2.94 10.03 3.39
N MET A 113 -3.29 8.94 2.70
CA MET A 113 -4.28 7.98 3.20
C MET A 113 -3.79 7.24 4.45
N PRO A 114 -2.59 6.61 4.48
CA PRO A 114 -2.11 5.98 5.71
C PRO A 114 -1.85 6.99 6.83
N LEU A 115 -1.44 8.22 6.54
CA LEU A 115 -1.30 9.26 7.56
C LEU A 115 -2.65 9.66 8.16
N TRP A 116 -3.68 9.81 7.35
CA TRP A 116 -5.04 10.11 7.84
C TRP A 116 -5.58 8.98 8.72
N VAL A 117 -5.43 7.73 8.28
CA VAL A 117 -5.79 6.56 9.10
C VAL A 117 -4.96 6.53 10.39
N ALA A 118 -3.65 6.79 10.34
CA ALA A 118 -2.75 6.83 11.48
C ALA A 118 -3.21 7.83 12.54
N VAL A 119 -3.47 9.07 12.14
CA VAL A 119 -3.99 10.12 13.05
C VAL A 119 -5.32 9.69 13.66
N SER A 120 -6.22 9.09 12.85
CA SER A 120 -7.51 8.61 13.34
C SER A 120 -7.35 7.51 14.38
N ARG A 121 -6.41 6.56 14.19
CA ARG A 121 -6.17 5.45 15.13
C ARG A 121 -5.53 5.91 16.43
N ILE A 122 -4.63 6.90 16.39
CA ILE A 122 -4.05 7.52 17.59
C ILE A 122 -5.14 8.28 18.35
N TYR A 123 -5.91 9.12 17.68
CA TYR A 123 -6.99 9.90 18.30
C TYR A 123 -8.04 9.03 18.99
N ARG A 124 -8.31 7.84 18.44
CA ARG A 124 -9.26 6.88 18.99
C ARG A 124 -8.69 6.02 20.14
N GLY A 125 -7.47 6.28 20.59
CA GLY A 125 -6.82 5.55 21.69
C GLY A 125 -6.44 4.10 21.36
N MET A 126 -6.36 3.76 20.06
CA MET A 126 -6.18 2.37 19.64
C MET A 126 -4.71 1.94 19.59
N HIS A 127 -3.79 2.86 19.30
CA HIS A 127 -2.38 2.58 19.08
C HIS A 127 -1.49 3.69 19.64
N HIS A 128 -0.28 3.29 20.07
CA HIS A 128 0.78 4.26 20.34
C HIS A 128 1.37 4.79 19.03
N PRO A 129 1.91 6.02 18.99
CA PRO A 129 2.59 6.55 17.81
C PRO A 129 3.71 5.63 17.29
N THR A 130 4.43 4.97 18.17
CA THR A 130 5.50 4.02 17.82
C THR A 130 5.00 2.77 17.13
N ASP A 131 3.78 2.29 17.45
CA ASP A 131 3.16 1.13 16.78
C ASP A 131 2.91 1.44 15.30
N ILE A 132 2.55 2.69 15.02
CA ILE A 132 2.27 3.17 13.68
C ILE A 132 3.57 3.41 12.90
N VAL A 133 4.51 4.17 13.47
CA VAL A 133 5.73 4.54 12.75
C VAL A 133 6.59 3.31 12.48
N LEU A 134 6.95 2.54 13.51
CA LEU A 134 7.86 1.41 13.37
C LEU A 134 7.13 0.16 12.87
N GLY A 135 6.00 -0.19 13.48
CA GLY A 135 5.29 -1.41 13.17
C GLY A 135 4.52 -1.36 11.85
N SER A 136 3.90 -0.23 11.55
CA SER A 136 3.07 -0.14 10.34
C SER A 136 3.79 0.51 9.17
N LEU A 137 4.28 1.74 9.30
CA LEU A 137 4.85 2.47 8.16
C LEU A 137 6.19 1.89 7.71
N VAL A 138 7.15 1.71 8.64
CA VAL A 138 8.49 1.23 8.27
C VAL A 138 8.43 -0.21 7.77
N LEU A 139 7.77 -1.11 8.50
CA LEU A 139 7.69 -2.52 8.12
C LEU A 139 6.97 -2.71 6.78
N SER A 140 5.85 -2.00 6.57
CA SER A 140 5.14 -2.06 5.28
C SER A 140 5.94 -1.48 4.14
N ALA A 141 6.67 -0.38 4.34
CA ALA A 141 7.54 0.21 3.32
C ALA A 141 8.63 -0.76 2.88
N LEU A 142 9.29 -1.41 3.83
CA LEU A 142 10.31 -2.42 3.56
C LEU A 142 9.71 -3.61 2.78
N TRP A 143 8.54 -4.11 3.22
CA TRP A 143 7.87 -5.23 2.57
C TRP A 143 7.43 -4.91 1.13
N VAL A 144 6.78 -3.77 0.91
CA VAL A 144 6.37 -3.33 -0.43
C VAL A 144 7.59 -3.16 -1.34
N THR A 145 8.66 -2.55 -0.84
CA THR A 145 9.89 -2.31 -1.61
C THR A 145 10.57 -3.63 -1.99
N ALA A 146 10.73 -4.56 -1.05
CA ALA A 146 11.31 -5.88 -1.29
C ALA A 146 10.49 -6.67 -2.32
N THR A 147 9.17 -6.70 -2.15
CA THR A 147 8.24 -7.40 -3.05
C THR A 147 8.23 -6.77 -4.45
N TRP A 148 8.26 -5.43 -4.54
CA TRP A 148 8.34 -4.72 -5.82
C TRP A 148 9.63 -5.05 -6.56
N TRP A 149 10.75 -5.04 -5.85
CA TRP A 149 12.05 -5.36 -6.43
C TRP A 149 12.12 -6.82 -6.92
N LEU A 150 11.52 -7.75 -6.18
CA LEU A 150 11.51 -9.17 -6.52
C LEU A 150 10.59 -9.49 -7.72
N ILE A 151 9.36 -8.98 -7.71
CA ILE A 151 8.33 -9.30 -8.72
C ILE A 151 8.50 -8.45 -9.97
N ARG A 152 8.96 -7.18 -9.83
CA ARG A 152 9.09 -6.20 -10.93
C ARG A 152 7.82 -6.13 -11.79
N PRO A 153 6.68 -5.70 -11.21
CA PRO A 153 5.37 -5.80 -11.86
C PRO A 153 5.25 -4.98 -13.16
N ASN A 154 6.15 -4.00 -13.37
CA ASN A 154 6.17 -3.10 -14.52
C ASN A 154 7.22 -3.49 -15.59
N ARG A 155 7.92 -4.61 -15.45
CA ARG A 155 9.03 -5.01 -16.33
C ARG A 155 8.64 -5.03 -17.80
N ASP A 156 7.45 -5.54 -18.12
CA ASP A 156 6.99 -5.63 -19.51
C ASP A 156 6.78 -4.25 -20.16
N MET A 157 6.37 -3.25 -19.35
CA MET A 157 6.22 -1.87 -19.79
C MET A 157 7.57 -1.19 -19.98
N GLU A 158 8.54 -1.45 -19.12
CA GLU A 158 9.90 -0.93 -19.23
C GLU A 158 10.58 -1.47 -20.49
N GLN A 159 10.41 -2.75 -20.80
CA GLN A 159 10.92 -3.37 -22.02
C GLN A 159 10.28 -2.77 -23.28
N PHE A 160 8.95 -2.59 -23.28
CA PHE A 160 8.26 -1.95 -24.42
C PHE A 160 8.72 -0.50 -24.62
N GLN A 161 8.90 0.27 -23.56
CA GLN A 161 9.40 1.64 -23.65
C GLN A 161 10.85 1.70 -24.12
N ALA A 162 11.68 0.73 -23.74
CA ALA A 162 13.08 0.64 -24.18
C ALA A 162 13.16 0.37 -25.70
N SER A 163 12.42 -0.63 -26.18
CA SER A 163 12.38 -0.95 -27.63
C SER A 163 11.81 0.19 -28.46
N ALA A 164 10.77 0.89 -27.99
CA ALA A 164 10.22 2.05 -28.67
C ALA A 164 11.24 3.20 -28.80
N ARG A 165 12.06 3.43 -27.76
CA ARG A 165 13.13 4.45 -27.82
C ARG A 165 14.27 4.06 -28.76
N GLU A 166 14.57 2.78 -28.86
CA GLU A 166 15.60 2.25 -29.77
C GLU A 166 15.19 2.44 -31.22
N HIS A 167 13.97 2.07 -31.58
CA HIS A 167 13.42 2.32 -32.92
C HIS A 167 13.35 3.81 -33.29
N GLU A 168 13.04 4.69 -32.33
CA GLU A 168 13.05 6.14 -32.55
C GLU A 168 14.48 6.64 -32.87
N ARG A 169 15.49 6.16 -32.10
CA ARG A 169 16.90 6.51 -32.35
C ARG A 169 17.38 6.05 -33.73
N GLU A 170 17.03 4.83 -34.14
CA GLU A 170 17.35 4.29 -35.45
C GLU A 170 16.75 5.14 -36.58
N ARG A 171 15.49 5.54 -36.45
CA ARG A 171 14.81 6.43 -37.40
C ARG A 171 15.49 7.80 -37.55
N VAL A 172 15.99 8.35 -36.45
CA VAL A 172 16.68 9.65 -36.44
C VAL A 172 18.08 9.53 -37.06
N ALA A 173 18.77 8.41 -36.85
CA ALA A 173 20.13 8.18 -37.37
C ALA A 173 20.15 7.92 -38.89
N VAL A 174 19.04 7.53 -39.51
CA VAL A 174 18.91 7.26 -40.96
C VAL A 174 18.47 8.51 -41.74
N ARG A 175 18.14 9.61 -41.09
CA ARG A 175 17.83 10.92 -41.68
C ARG A 175 19.03 11.84 -41.68
#